data_39887bd523a2d1b5f2fdc5ffbc0f6d83
#
_entry.id   39887bd523a2d1b5f2fdc5ffbc0f6d83
#
_cell.length_a   1.000
_cell.length_b   1.000
_cell.length_c   1.000
_cell.angle_alpha   90.00
_cell.angle_beta   90.00
_cell.angle_gamma   90.00
#
_symmetry.space_group_name_H-M   'P 1'
#
loop_
_entity.id
_entity.type
_entity.pdbx_description
1 polymer ?
#
loop_
_entity_poly.entity_id
_entity_poly.type
_entity_poly.pdbx_seq_one_letter_code
_entity_poly.pdbx_strand_id
1 'polypeptide(L)'
;MAKIKTKDEEILEFAKKREEWKNDPISFFKEVLGMSIPVHQKKIIKECVKRNRVTIRSANGIGKTHIIAALAYHFFFTRVSDDPDETCIVIITAPTFSQIKTATFANIRMFAEQAERYIKKRFGEEYSFLPKDFSESSNVCEYWFNSKSFIAGIATGEGKEGAGNTLSGRHAKMVLCIGEESQAITEGTFSALEGILAGGVETKYILIGNTTLPNGASGTYYDSFQENSTFSQLKITSFDSPNFTEPGITLEDMLASEKEPNNWRKKLDKYCGTNYKNAVLNDEVDLWENEVKKHLPLAVITNPISVYRILERCGFNPDQYEFKTRVLAEFPTGGGRMVIDSQMLDTSFNNYSNPECFEDDGVTAMGVDISAGLGRDFSTIAIRRGNKIIYLEEFQLKAPEFEQKIRELYQEYSCNYCNLERDGVGAIVYEHLLEYNDIFINTIVSGGAPGIPEPMDSIEEEMNEQYKKEYHRQRDFLWFNLANLMSPYYCNKHGGKPILLPRNNKLKKQLLSATWKKSSTNKTQVESKEEIRKKLGTSTDLADAVLFAFAPVGDVCNMQLMDCSIFTYKNTSWN
;
A
#
# COMPACT_ATOMS: atom_id res chain seq x y z
N MET A 1 57.38 2.24 -21.76
CA MET A 1 56.74 3.26 -22.61
C MET A 1 55.39 2.74 -23.04
N ALA A 2 54.30 3.34 -22.58
CA ALA A 2 52.96 2.99 -23.08
C ALA A 2 52.90 3.37 -24.57
N LYS A 3 52.52 2.43 -25.42
CA LYS A 3 52.34 2.66 -26.86
C LYS A 3 51.25 3.72 -27.04
N ILE A 4 51.58 4.86 -27.63
CA ILE A 4 50.57 5.89 -27.98
C ILE A 4 49.68 5.25 -29.05
N LYS A 5 48.42 5.08 -28.75
CA LYS A 5 47.40 4.54 -29.68
C LYS A 5 47.17 5.55 -30.81
N THR A 6 46.93 5.03 -31.99
CA THR A 6 46.46 5.86 -33.11
C THR A 6 44.96 6.22 -32.90
N LYS A 7 44.52 7.29 -33.53
CA LYS A 7 43.10 7.73 -33.46
C LYS A 7 42.12 6.64 -33.92
N ASP A 8 42.52 5.89 -34.95
CA ASP A 8 41.69 4.76 -35.46
C ASP A 8 41.62 3.59 -34.46
N GLU A 9 42.73 3.32 -33.73
CA GLU A 9 42.75 2.31 -32.67
C GLU A 9 41.84 2.70 -31.49
N GLU A 10 41.77 3.99 -31.14
CA GLU A 10 40.91 4.52 -30.09
C GLU A 10 39.43 4.46 -30.49
N ILE A 11 39.08 4.83 -31.72
CA ILE A 11 37.73 4.73 -32.27
C ILE A 11 37.24 3.26 -32.24
N LEU A 12 38.10 2.34 -32.68
CA LEU A 12 37.79 0.93 -32.68
C LEU A 12 37.62 0.38 -31.25
N GLU A 13 38.44 0.81 -30.31
CA GLU A 13 38.33 0.43 -28.90
C GLU A 13 37.02 0.94 -28.31
N PHE A 14 36.66 2.20 -28.56
CA PHE A 14 35.40 2.77 -28.09
C PHE A 14 34.18 1.99 -28.67
N ALA A 15 34.19 1.72 -29.96
CA ALA A 15 33.13 0.96 -30.62
C ALA A 15 32.96 -0.46 -30.01
N LYS A 16 34.07 -1.17 -29.80
CA LYS A 16 34.08 -2.49 -29.14
C LYS A 16 33.55 -2.40 -27.71
N LYS A 17 34.00 -1.41 -26.95
CA LYS A 17 33.56 -1.24 -25.57
C LYS A 17 32.09 -0.89 -25.47
N ARG A 18 31.60 -0.08 -26.41
CA ARG A 18 30.18 0.26 -26.50
C ARG A 18 29.30 -0.97 -26.78
N GLU A 19 29.75 -1.89 -27.64
CA GLU A 19 29.04 -3.15 -27.90
C GLU A 19 29.10 -4.10 -26.70
N GLU A 20 30.23 -4.15 -25.96
CA GLU A 20 30.30 -4.87 -24.69
C GLU A 20 29.28 -4.33 -23.69
N TRP A 21 29.22 -3.00 -23.49
CA TRP A 21 28.27 -2.35 -22.60
C TRP A 21 26.81 -2.55 -23.03
N LYS A 22 26.53 -2.62 -24.33
CA LYS A 22 25.19 -2.92 -24.84
C LYS A 22 24.70 -4.28 -24.34
N ASN A 23 25.60 -5.26 -24.27
CA ASN A 23 25.30 -6.63 -23.85
C ASN A 23 25.45 -6.85 -22.33
N ASP A 24 26.25 -6.03 -21.65
CA ASP A 24 26.44 -6.04 -20.19
C ASP A 24 26.20 -4.65 -19.55
N PRO A 25 24.92 -4.30 -19.28
CA PRO A 25 24.59 -3.06 -18.59
C PRO A 25 25.20 -2.93 -17.19
N ILE A 26 25.47 -4.06 -16.52
CA ILE A 26 26.05 -4.04 -15.18
C ILE A 26 27.47 -3.46 -15.25
N SER A 27 28.26 -3.84 -16.23
CA SER A 27 29.58 -3.23 -16.46
C SER A 27 29.47 -1.76 -16.83
N PHE A 28 28.52 -1.39 -17.71
CA PHE A 28 28.26 0.02 -18.03
C PHE A 28 27.92 0.85 -16.79
N PHE A 29 27.01 0.38 -15.96
CA PHE A 29 26.58 1.11 -14.75
C PHE A 29 27.74 1.29 -13.77
N LYS A 30 28.60 0.30 -13.62
CA LYS A 30 29.77 0.41 -12.74
C LYS A 30 30.87 1.29 -13.32
N GLU A 31 31.27 1.03 -14.57
CA GLU A 31 32.39 1.68 -15.22
C GLU A 31 32.06 3.11 -15.61
N VAL A 32 30.94 3.33 -16.30
CA VAL A 32 30.57 4.60 -16.90
C VAL A 32 29.78 5.49 -15.95
N LEU A 33 28.80 4.92 -15.24
CA LEU A 33 27.93 5.66 -14.33
C LEU A 33 28.41 5.65 -12.87
N GLY A 34 29.48 4.92 -12.54
CA GLY A 34 30.02 4.86 -11.18
C GLY A 34 29.05 4.31 -10.14
N MET A 35 28.05 3.52 -10.57
CA MET A 35 26.99 3.02 -9.69
C MET A 35 27.40 1.80 -8.89
N SER A 36 27.07 1.77 -7.60
CA SER A 36 27.00 0.54 -6.82
C SER A 36 25.61 -0.09 -7.04
N ILE A 37 25.58 -1.33 -7.53
CA ILE A 37 24.33 -2.01 -7.91
C ILE A 37 23.98 -3.09 -6.91
N PRO A 38 22.95 -2.89 -6.08
CA PRO A 38 22.45 -3.87 -5.13
C PRO A 38 21.90 -5.15 -5.80
N VAL A 39 21.84 -6.24 -5.06
CA VAL A 39 21.41 -7.56 -5.57
C VAL A 39 20.01 -7.51 -6.19
N HIS A 40 19.05 -6.84 -5.55
CA HIS A 40 17.69 -6.71 -6.05
C HIS A 40 17.63 -5.93 -7.38
N GLN A 41 18.44 -4.88 -7.54
CA GLN A 41 18.53 -4.13 -8.80
C GLN A 41 19.22 -4.95 -9.91
N LYS A 42 20.19 -5.81 -9.57
CA LYS A 42 20.79 -6.73 -10.54
C LYS A 42 19.77 -7.70 -11.13
N LYS A 43 18.77 -8.15 -10.33
CA LYS A 43 17.65 -8.97 -10.84
C LYS A 43 16.87 -8.22 -11.91
N ILE A 44 16.51 -6.95 -11.64
CA ILE A 44 15.79 -6.08 -12.60
C ILE A 44 16.58 -5.92 -13.89
N ILE A 45 17.86 -5.54 -13.81
CA ILE A 45 18.72 -5.31 -14.96
C ILE A 45 18.80 -6.56 -15.85
N LYS A 46 19.11 -7.72 -15.25
CA LYS A 46 19.23 -8.98 -15.97
C LYS A 46 17.97 -9.34 -16.73
N GLU A 47 16.80 -9.15 -16.11
CA GLU A 47 15.54 -9.47 -16.75
C GLU A 47 15.20 -8.49 -17.88
N CYS A 48 15.43 -7.17 -17.69
CA CYS A 48 15.22 -6.17 -18.73
C CYS A 48 16.14 -6.35 -19.95
N VAL A 49 17.36 -6.86 -19.75
CA VAL A 49 18.24 -7.21 -20.88
C VAL A 49 17.73 -8.41 -21.65
N LYS A 50 17.37 -9.46 -20.93
CA LYS A 50 16.99 -10.76 -21.50
C LYS A 50 15.64 -10.73 -22.21
N ARG A 51 14.69 -9.93 -21.72
CA ARG A 51 13.31 -9.93 -22.20
C ARG A 51 12.93 -8.60 -22.87
N ASN A 52 12.02 -8.68 -23.82
CA ASN A 52 11.52 -7.47 -24.50
C ASN A 52 10.36 -6.81 -23.73
N ARG A 53 9.63 -7.57 -22.93
CA ARG A 53 8.51 -7.07 -22.11
C ARG A 53 8.71 -7.53 -20.68
N VAL A 54 8.85 -6.58 -19.75
CA VAL A 54 9.07 -6.85 -18.33
C VAL A 54 8.10 -6.02 -17.50
N THR A 55 7.45 -6.65 -16.56
CA THR A 55 6.63 -5.97 -15.55
C THR A 55 7.18 -6.24 -14.15
N ILE A 56 7.26 -5.18 -13.35
CA ILE A 56 7.93 -5.20 -12.05
C ILE A 56 7.00 -4.61 -11.00
N ARG A 57 6.50 -5.46 -10.10
CA ARG A 57 5.84 -5.00 -8.89
C ARG A 57 6.85 -4.90 -7.77
N SER A 58 6.86 -3.77 -7.09
CA SER A 58 7.91 -3.54 -6.11
C SER A 58 7.44 -2.74 -4.90
N ALA A 59 8.12 -2.97 -3.77
CA ALA A 59 7.95 -2.18 -2.56
C ALA A 59 8.30 -0.70 -2.78
N ASN A 60 7.85 0.15 -1.86
CA ASN A 60 8.24 1.54 -1.84
C ASN A 60 9.72 1.69 -1.42
N GLY A 61 10.38 2.75 -1.93
CA GLY A 61 11.73 3.11 -1.50
C GLY A 61 12.83 2.10 -1.82
N ILE A 62 12.69 1.27 -2.89
CA ILE A 62 13.72 0.31 -3.31
C ILE A 62 14.65 0.85 -4.42
N GLY A 63 14.56 2.14 -4.75
CA GLY A 63 15.37 2.78 -5.78
C GLY A 63 14.87 2.57 -7.23
N LYS A 64 13.56 2.40 -7.43
CA LYS A 64 12.92 2.22 -8.76
C LYS A 64 13.36 3.27 -9.77
N THR A 65 13.10 4.53 -9.45
CA THR A 65 13.37 5.68 -10.34
C THR A 65 14.85 5.75 -10.76
N HIS A 66 15.76 5.45 -9.84
CA HIS A 66 17.20 5.48 -10.12
C HIS A 66 17.60 4.39 -11.13
N ILE A 67 17.09 3.15 -10.95
CA ILE A 67 17.46 2.05 -11.84
C ILE A 67 16.81 2.18 -13.23
N ILE A 68 15.56 2.67 -13.33
CA ILE A 68 14.93 2.88 -14.65
C ILE A 68 15.57 4.02 -15.41
N ALA A 69 15.97 5.10 -14.74
CA ALA A 69 16.74 6.17 -15.38
C ALA A 69 18.08 5.68 -15.91
N ALA A 70 18.79 4.81 -15.17
CA ALA A 70 20.03 4.19 -15.61
C ALA A 70 19.81 3.25 -16.82
N LEU A 71 18.74 2.44 -16.81
CA LEU A 71 18.37 1.57 -17.95
C LEU A 71 17.99 2.40 -19.18
N ALA A 72 17.23 3.48 -19.00
CA ALA A 72 16.85 4.39 -20.08
C ALA A 72 18.10 5.03 -20.73
N TYR A 73 18.98 5.56 -19.89
CA TYR A 73 20.22 6.18 -20.37
C TYR A 73 21.16 5.16 -21.03
N HIS A 74 21.33 3.97 -20.44
CA HIS A 74 22.11 2.88 -21.02
C HIS A 74 21.57 2.45 -22.40
N PHE A 75 20.26 2.22 -22.52
CA PHE A 75 19.63 1.83 -23.78
C PHE A 75 19.90 2.88 -24.84
N PHE A 76 19.71 4.15 -24.52
CA PHE A 76 19.96 5.27 -25.39
C PHE A 76 21.44 5.37 -25.76
N PHE A 77 22.33 5.48 -24.78
CA PHE A 77 23.77 5.66 -24.97
C PHE A 77 24.38 4.58 -25.86
N THR A 78 23.97 3.33 -25.70
CA THR A 78 24.55 2.21 -26.45
C THR A 78 23.99 2.04 -27.87
N ARG A 79 22.92 2.75 -28.24
CA ARG A 79 22.19 2.58 -29.51
C ARG A 79 22.12 3.83 -30.37
N VAL A 80 22.31 5.02 -29.81
CA VAL A 80 22.25 6.22 -30.64
C VAL A 80 23.38 6.25 -31.66
N SER A 81 23.13 6.81 -32.85
CA SER A 81 24.08 6.90 -33.96
C SER A 81 23.89 8.20 -34.72
N ASP A 82 24.96 8.69 -35.37
CA ASP A 82 24.89 9.78 -36.33
C ASP A 82 24.30 9.36 -37.67
N ASP A 83 24.18 8.04 -37.89
CA ASP A 83 23.49 7.51 -39.09
C ASP A 83 21.99 7.88 -39.00
N PRO A 84 21.46 8.64 -40.00
CA PRO A 84 20.07 9.09 -39.99
C PRO A 84 19.05 7.93 -40.09
N ASP A 85 19.49 6.75 -40.51
CA ASP A 85 18.66 5.56 -40.58
C ASP A 85 18.67 4.73 -39.30
N GLU A 86 19.61 4.97 -38.40
CA GLU A 86 19.73 4.33 -37.08
C GLU A 86 19.13 5.21 -35.99
N THR A 87 17.79 5.18 -35.88
CA THR A 87 17.05 6.05 -34.94
C THR A 87 16.77 5.33 -33.62
N CYS A 88 16.93 6.04 -32.49
CA CYS A 88 16.72 5.52 -31.15
C CYS A 88 15.86 6.48 -30.32
N ILE A 89 14.73 5.98 -29.82
CA ILE A 89 13.90 6.74 -28.89
C ILE A 89 13.68 5.99 -27.57
N VAL A 90 13.65 6.75 -26.49
CA VAL A 90 13.26 6.26 -25.17
C VAL A 90 12.12 7.12 -24.67
N ILE A 91 11.00 6.50 -24.34
CA ILE A 91 9.83 7.16 -23.79
C ILE A 91 9.65 6.70 -22.34
N ILE A 92 9.60 7.67 -21.43
CA ILE A 92 9.33 7.41 -20.01
C ILE A 92 8.04 8.12 -19.65
N THR A 93 7.07 7.40 -19.10
CA THR A 93 5.81 7.97 -18.63
C THR A 93 5.68 7.83 -17.12
N ALA A 94 5.12 8.84 -16.46
CA ALA A 94 4.76 8.79 -15.05
C ALA A 94 3.49 9.61 -14.80
N PRO A 95 2.77 9.39 -13.68
CA PRO A 95 1.52 10.10 -13.39
C PRO A 95 1.67 11.62 -13.32
N THR A 96 2.79 12.13 -12.82
CA THR A 96 2.99 13.57 -12.63
C THR A 96 4.25 14.08 -13.30
N PHE A 97 4.19 15.32 -13.80
CA PHE A 97 5.35 15.97 -14.40
C PHE A 97 6.46 16.25 -13.38
N SER A 98 6.10 16.53 -12.13
CA SER A 98 7.08 16.73 -11.06
C SER A 98 7.95 15.48 -10.86
N GLN A 99 7.37 14.27 -10.85
CA GLN A 99 8.13 13.03 -10.74
C GLN A 99 9.12 12.86 -11.90
N ILE A 100 8.67 13.10 -13.13
CA ILE A 100 9.53 13.03 -14.30
C ILE A 100 10.68 14.02 -14.18
N LYS A 101 10.39 15.28 -13.92
CA LYS A 101 11.38 16.36 -13.91
C LYS A 101 12.39 16.21 -12.76
N THR A 102 11.88 16.08 -11.53
CA THR A 102 12.71 16.16 -10.32
C THR A 102 13.36 14.85 -9.91
N ALA A 103 12.82 13.71 -10.35
CA ALA A 103 13.37 12.41 -10.03
C ALA A 103 14.03 11.74 -11.26
N THR A 104 13.25 11.40 -12.29
CA THR A 104 13.75 10.58 -13.40
C THR A 104 14.75 11.35 -14.26
N PHE A 105 14.41 12.55 -14.73
CA PHE A 105 15.30 13.36 -15.56
C PHE A 105 16.46 13.97 -14.80
N ALA A 106 16.32 14.24 -13.50
CA ALA A 106 17.46 14.62 -12.66
C ALA A 106 18.54 13.51 -12.63
N ASN A 107 18.11 12.23 -12.51
CA ASN A 107 19.05 11.10 -12.60
C ASN A 107 19.63 10.96 -14.00
N ILE A 108 18.85 11.11 -15.08
CA ILE A 108 19.37 11.04 -16.46
C ILE A 108 20.43 12.10 -16.69
N ARG A 109 20.22 13.34 -16.24
CA ARG A 109 21.24 14.43 -16.33
C ARG A 109 22.50 14.06 -15.58
N MET A 110 22.37 13.58 -14.35
CA MET A 110 23.52 13.14 -13.55
C MET A 110 24.30 12.02 -14.25
N PHE A 111 23.61 11.03 -14.83
CA PHE A 111 24.25 9.94 -15.57
C PHE A 111 24.92 10.43 -16.85
N ALA A 112 24.31 11.37 -17.56
CA ALA A 112 24.91 12.00 -18.74
C ALA A 112 26.23 12.67 -18.38
N GLU A 113 26.27 13.48 -17.32
CA GLU A 113 27.49 14.14 -16.85
C GLU A 113 28.57 13.15 -16.37
N GLN A 114 28.16 12.06 -15.72
CA GLN A 114 29.09 11.01 -15.30
C GLN A 114 29.73 10.28 -16.50
N ALA A 115 28.86 9.92 -17.47
CA ALA A 115 29.31 9.28 -18.69
C ALA A 115 30.27 10.18 -19.48
N GLU A 116 29.95 11.48 -19.59
CA GLU A 116 30.85 12.45 -20.26
C GLU A 116 32.22 12.48 -19.59
N ARG A 117 32.26 12.65 -18.28
CA ARG A 117 33.52 12.66 -17.54
C ARG A 117 34.33 11.38 -17.75
N TYR A 118 33.68 10.21 -17.73
CA TYR A 118 34.32 8.92 -17.96
C TYR A 118 34.86 8.81 -19.39
N ILE A 119 34.05 9.14 -20.39
CA ILE A 119 34.42 9.04 -21.81
C ILE A 119 35.60 9.97 -22.14
N LYS A 120 35.54 11.25 -21.75
CA LYS A 120 36.62 12.21 -21.95
C LYS A 120 37.91 11.74 -21.30
N LYS A 121 37.86 11.26 -20.08
CA LYS A 121 39.01 10.74 -19.35
C LYS A 121 39.61 9.48 -20.00
N ARG A 122 38.80 8.60 -20.56
CA ARG A 122 39.22 7.29 -21.04
C ARG A 122 39.60 7.27 -22.51
N PHE A 123 38.92 8.06 -23.36
CA PHE A 123 39.03 8.05 -24.81
C PHE A 123 39.44 9.39 -25.41
N GLY A 124 39.38 10.49 -24.69
CA GLY A 124 39.75 11.83 -25.15
C GLY A 124 38.57 12.81 -25.23
N GLU A 125 38.90 14.11 -25.29
CA GLU A 125 37.89 15.20 -25.30
C GLU A 125 37.02 15.20 -26.57
N GLU A 126 37.56 14.71 -27.70
CA GLU A 126 36.85 14.63 -28.98
C GLU A 126 35.72 13.59 -29.01
N TYR A 127 35.71 12.66 -28.06
CA TYR A 127 34.66 11.65 -27.93
C TYR A 127 33.47 12.15 -27.09
N SER A 128 33.26 13.46 -27.02
CA SER A 128 32.04 14.01 -26.40
C SER A 128 30.82 13.57 -27.19
N PHE A 129 30.20 12.49 -26.72
CA PHE A 129 29.12 11.75 -27.36
C PHE A 129 27.74 12.16 -26.82
N LEU A 130 27.65 13.30 -26.16
CA LEU A 130 26.45 13.63 -25.41
C LEU A 130 25.54 14.57 -26.18
N PRO A 131 24.24 14.34 -26.04
CA PRO A 131 23.27 15.34 -26.48
C PRO A 131 23.58 16.67 -25.80
N LYS A 132 23.49 17.73 -26.58
CA LYS A 132 23.80 19.06 -26.11
C LYS A 132 22.60 19.77 -25.51
N ASP A 133 21.39 19.27 -25.75
CA ASP A 133 20.19 20.01 -25.47
C ASP A 133 19.20 19.22 -24.60
N PHE A 134 19.01 19.72 -23.38
CA PHE A 134 17.86 19.39 -22.55
C PHE A 134 16.79 20.45 -22.78
N SER A 135 15.60 20.02 -23.20
CA SER A 135 14.45 20.90 -23.30
C SER A 135 13.37 20.53 -22.28
N GLU A 136 12.67 21.54 -21.78
CA GLU A 136 11.56 21.37 -20.86
C GLU A 136 10.37 22.21 -21.32
N SER A 137 9.21 21.60 -21.35
CA SER A 137 7.92 22.28 -21.52
C SER A 137 7.01 21.99 -20.33
N SER A 138 5.77 22.45 -20.37
CA SER A 138 4.84 22.31 -19.23
C SER A 138 4.57 20.86 -18.79
N ASN A 139 4.76 19.86 -19.66
CA ASN A 139 4.44 18.45 -19.38
C ASN A 139 5.45 17.43 -19.93
N VAL A 140 6.53 17.91 -20.57
CA VAL A 140 7.49 17.07 -21.26
C VAL A 140 8.90 17.53 -20.92
N CYS A 141 9.78 16.59 -20.57
CA CYS A 141 11.23 16.77 -20.54
C CYS A 141 11.82 15.96 -21.68
N GLU A 142 12.76 16.53 -22.42
CA GLU A 142 13.40 15.87 -23.54
C GLU A 142 14.92 16.05 -23.50
N TYR A 143 15.63 15.02 -23.97
CA TYR A 143 17.07 14.97 -24.09
C TYR A 143 17.42 14.47 -25.49
N TRP A 144 17.83 15.38 -26.37
CA TRP A 144 18.03 15.15 -27.80
C TRP A 144 19.49 14.86 -28.14
N PHE A 145 19.72 13.80 -28.91
CA PHE A 145 21.00 13.54 -29.55
C PHE A 145 21.04 14.17 -30.94
N ASN A 146 19.99 13.97 -31.73
CA ASN A 146 19.75 14.59 -33.04
C ASN A 146 18.24 14.73 -33.25
N SER A 147 17.82 15.22 -34.41
CA SER A 147 16.40 15.46 -34.73
C SER A 147 15.49 14.21 -34.70
N LYS A 148 16.06 13.00 -34.63
CA LYS A 148 15.32 11.71 -34.69
C LYS A 148 15.58 10.80 -33.48
N SER A 149 16.60 11.09 -32.66
CA SER A 149 17.01 10.24 -31.53
C SER A 149 17.01 11.05 -30.24
N PHE A 150 16.19 10.62 -29.25
CA PHE A 150 15.97 11.34 -28.00
C PHE A 150 15.46 10.45 -26.86
N ILE A 151 15.57 10.97 -25.64
CA ILE A 151 14.82 10.49 -24.46
C ILE A 151 13.74 11.51 -24.15
N ALA A 152 12.47 11.09 -24.01
CA ALA A 152 11.37 11.94 -23.60
C ALA A 152 10.69 11.41 -22.34
N GLY A 153 10.43 12.28 -21.38
CA GLY A 153 9.62 12.04 -20.19
C GLY A 153 8.29 12.77 -20.30
N ILE A 154 7.17 12.08 -20.19
CA ILE A 154 5.83 12.59 -20.48
C ILE A 154 4.88 12.27 -19.34
N ALA A 155 4.28 13.30 -18.74
CA ALA A 155 3.28 13.13 -17.69
C ALA A 155 1.92 12.71 -18.27
N THR A 156 1.28 11.72 -17.64
CA THR A 156 0.05 11.06 -18.11
C THR A 156 -1.08 11.11 -17.10
N GLY A 157 -1.07 12.07 -16.15
CA GLY A 157 -2.03 12.16 -15.05
C GLY A 157 -3.48 12.38 -15.47
N GLU A 158 -4.40 12.12 -14.55
CA GLU A 158 -5.86 12.28 -14.73
C GLU A 158 -6.26 13.63 -15.29
N GLY A 159 -7.19 13.62 -16.24
CA GLY A 159 -7.74 14.83 -16.87
C GLY A 159 -6.98 15.34 -18.10
N LYS A 160 -5.95 14.65 -18.57
CA LYS A 160 -5.20 15.02 -19.77
C LYS A 160 -5.46 14.03 -20.92
N GLU A 161 -6.59 14.21 -21.60
CA GLU A 161 -6.87 13.48 -22.86
C GLU A 161 -5.77 13.69 -23.94
N GLY A 162 -4.87 14.66 -23.73
CA GLY A 162 -3.79 15.00 -24.66
C GLY A 162 -2.51 14.15 -24.56
N ALA A 163 -2.30 13.33 -23.52
CA ALA A 163 -1.06 12.57 -23.38
C ALA A 163 -0.89 11.51 -24.50
N GLY A 164 -1.97 10.85 -24.92
CA GLY A 164 -1.98 9.94 -26.06
C GLY A 164 -1.62 10.66 -27.39
N ASN A 165 -2.09 11.88 -27.60
CA ASN A 165 -1.78 12.66 -28.80
C ASN A 165 -0.33 13.16 -28.83
N THR A 166 0.27 13.48 -27.68
CA THR A 166 1.69 13.85 -27.58
C THR A 166 2.63 12.68 -27.89
N LEU A 167 2.17 11.46 -27.63
CA LEU A 167 2.92 10.22 -27.90
C LEU A 167 2.76 9.73 -29.33
N SER A 168 1.65 10.04 -29.99
CA SER A 168 1.32 9.54 -31.33
C SER A 168 2.30 10.04 -32.40
N GLY A 169 2.62 9.17 -33.39
CA GLY A 169 3.47 9.53 -34.54
C GLY A 169 4.97 9.48 -34.29
N ARG A 170 5.44 9.02 -33.14
CA ARG A 170 6.86 8.83 -32.85
C ARG A 170 7.29 7.40 -33.24
N HIS A 171 8.15 7.28 -34.23
CA HIS A 171 8.67 5.99 -34.72
C HIS A 171 10.18 6.01 -34.76
N ALA A 172 10.80 4.88 -34.40
CA ALA A 172 12.25 4.68 -34.49
C ALA A 172 12.56 3.19 -34.66
N LYS A 173 13.76 2.87 -35.19
CA LYS A 173 14.23 1.48 -35.25
C LYS A 173 14.42 0.86 -33.87
N MET A 174 14.98 1.62 -32.92
CA MET A 174 15.24 1.18 -31.57
C MET A 174 14.37 1.96 -30.59
N VAL A 175 13.52 1.24 -29.85
CA VAL A 175 12.50 1.83 -28.99
C VAL A 175 12.53 1.22 -27.61
N LEU A 176 12.63 2.06 -26.58
CA LEU A 176 12.39 1.66 -25.19
C LEU A 176 11.23 2.48 -24.64
N CYS A 177 10.17 1.82 -24.19
CA CYS A 177 9.08 2.42 -23.44
C CYS A 177 9.14 2.01 -21.97
N ILE A 178 9.03 2.98 -21.07
CA ILE A 178 9.01 2.74 -19.61
C ILE A 178 7.78 3.40 -19.01
N GLY A 179 6.94 2.61 -18.33
CA GLY A 179 5.89 3.10 -17.44
C GLY A 179 6.40 3.14 -16.00
N GLU A 180 6.64 4.33 -15.44
CA GLU A 180 6.98 4.52 -14.04
C GLU A 180 5.70 4.80 -13.23
N GLU A 181 5.59 4.20 -12.02
CA GLU A 181 4.36 4.19 -11.22
C GLU A 181 3.15 3.70 -12.03
N SER A 182 3.35 2.58 -12.75
CA SER A 182 2.42 2.04 -13.75
C SER A 182 1.01 1.80 -13.24
N GLN A 183 0.83 1.58 -11.93
CA GLN A 183 -0.50 1.44 -11.30
C GLN A 183 -1.37 2.70 -11.41
N ALA A 184 -0.78 3.86 -11.74
CA ALA A 184 -1.48 5.14 -11.85
C ALA A 184 -1.43 5.74 -13.28
N ILE A 185 -0.97 4.96 -14.27
CA ILE A 185 -0.97 5.33 -15.70
C ILE A 185 -2.34 5.00 -16.30
N THR A 186 -2.83 5.86 -17.19
CA THR A 186 -4.12 5.65 -17.86
C THR A 186 -4.04 4.62 -18.99
N GLU A 187 -5.15 3.93 -19.29
CA GLU A 187 -5.24 2.94 -20.37
C GLU A 187 -4.95 3.55 -21.77
N GLY A 188 -5.36 4.78 -22.00
CA GLY A 188 -5.04 5.52 -23.24
C GLY A 188 -3.54 5.69 -23.44
N THR A 189 -2.78 5.89 -22.36
CA THR A 189 -1.31 5.96 -22.40
C THR A 189 -0.69 4.61 -22.72
N PHE A 190 -1.16 3.52 -22.09
CA PHE A 190 -0.66 2.18 -22.42
C PHE A 190 -0.89 1.84 -23.90
N SER A 191 -2.06 2.16 -24.44
CA SER A 191 -2.37 1.97 -25.86
C SER A 191 -1.44 2.77 -26.78
N ALA A 192 -1.13 4.03 -26.42
CA ALA A 192 -0.19 4.85 -27.18
C ALA A 192 1.24 4.31 -27.17
N LEU A 193 1.72 3.80 -26.02
CA LEU A 193 3.03 3.17 -25.90
C LEU A 193 3.13 1.90 -26.75
N GLU A 194 2.07 1.07 -26.78
CA GLU A 194 2.01 -0.11 -27.66
C GLU A 194 2.08 0.30 -29.15
N GLY A 195 1.42 1.39 -29.53
CA GLY A 195 1.48 1.94 -30.89
C GLY A 195 2.90 2.37 -31.30
N ILE A 196 3.67 2.98 -30.39
CA ILE A 196 5.06 3.35 -30.63
C ILE A 196 5.94 2.10 -30.81
N LEU A 197 5.77 1.10 -29.94
CA LEU A 197 6.53 -0.15 -29.98
C LEU A 197 6.28 -0.95 -31.26
N ALA A 198 5.08 -0.91 -31.82
CA ALA A 198 4.72 -1.65 -33.02
C ALA A 198 5.56 -1.28 -34.25
N GLY A 199 6.13 -0.07 -34.32
CA GLY A 199 6.97 0.42 -35.42
C GLY A 199 8.47 0.11 -35.27
N GLY A 200 8.93 -0.42 -34.13
CA GLY A 200 10.35 -0.63 -33.85
C GLY A 200 10.88 -1.98 -34.31
N VAL A 201 12.16 -2.04 -34.67
CA VAL A 201 12.92 -3.27 -34.98
C VAL A 201 13.47 -3.90 -33.69
N GLU A 202 14.13 -3.10 -32.83
CA GLU A 202 14.52 -3.49 -31.48
C GLU A 202 13.62 -2.76 -30.48
N THR A 203 12.78 -3.50 -29.76
CA THR A 203 11.80 -2.92 -28.85
C THR A 203 11.93 -3.48 -27.45
N LYS A 204 11.82 -2.60 -26.45
CA LYS A 204 11.77 -2.96 -25.03
C LYS A 204 10.61 -2.23 -24.37
N TYR A 205 9.85 -2.95 -23.53
CA TYR A 205 8.74 -2.40 -22.76
C TYR A 205 8.88 -2.78 -21.29
N ILE A 206 9.04 -1.78 -20.42
CA ILE A 206 9.22 -1.96 -18.98
C ILE A 206 8.08 -1.26 -18.25
N LEU A 207 7.33 -2.00 -17.47
CA LEU A 207 6.34 -1.49 -16.53
C LEU A 207 6.86 -1.67 -15.11
N ILE A 208 6.87 -0.60 -14.34
CA ILE A 208 7.32 -0.67 -12.95
C ILE A 208 6.43 0.19 -12.05
N GLY A 209 6.05 -0.38 -10.90
CA GLY A 209 5.21 0.33 -9.94
C GLY A 209 5.05 -0.44 -8.64
N ASN A 210 4.27 0.12 -7.73
CA ASN A 210 3.81 -0.61 -6.57
C ASN A 210 2.48 -1.33 -6.89
N THR A 211 1.94 -2.05 -5.93
CA THR A 211 0.73 -2.84 -6.12
C THR A 211 -0.54 -2.17 -5.58
N THR A 212 -0.49 -0.85 -5.37
CA THR A 212 -1.70 -0.09 -5.07
C THR A 212 -2.60 -0.05 -6.31
N LEU A 213 -3.87 -0.33 -6.13
CA LEU A 213 -4.85 -0.40 -7.22
C LEU A 213 -5.93 0.66 -6.99
N PRO A 214 -5.76 1.89 -7.48
CA PRO A 214 -6.73 2.97 -7.27
C PRO A 214 -8.12 2.65 -7.85
N ASN A 215 -8.18 1.82 -8.91
CA ASN A 215 -9.39 1.50 -9.65
C ASN A 215 -9.81 0.02 -9.53
N GLY A 216 -9.29 -0.70 -8.51
CA GLY A 216 -9.57 -2.13 -8.34
C GLY A 216 -8.59 -3.04 -9.09
N ALA A 217 -8.85 -4.37 -9.02
CA ALA A 217 -8.01 -5.39 -9.63
C ALA A 217 -8.26 -5.51 -11.13
N SER A 218 -7.93 -4.46 -11.89
CA SER A 218 -8.11 -4.39 -13.34
C SER A 218 -7.13 -3.40 -13.96
N GLY A 219 -6.99 -3.48 -15.29
CA GLY A 219 -6.16 -2.59 -16.10
C GLY A 219 -4.82 -3.17 -16.49
N THR A 220 -4.20 -2.56 -17.52
CA THR A 220 -3.00 -3.08 -18.21
C THR A 220 -1.86 -3.46 -17.25
N TYR A 221 -1.58 -2.65 -16.21
CA TYR A 221 -0.52 -2.98 -15.26
C TYR A 221 -0.86 -4.21 -14.40
N TYR A 222 -2.09 -4.32 -13.88
CA TYR A 222 -2.53 -5.49 -13.14
C TYR A 222 -2.55 -6.75 -14.02
N ASP A 223 -3.10 -6.62 -15.25
CA ASP A 223 -3.23 -7.72 -16.21
C ASP A 223 -1.87 -8.23 -16.67
N SER A 224 -0.83 -7.38 -16.66
CA SER A 224 0.54 -7.79 -16.98
C SER A 224 1.12 -8.82 -15.99
N PHE A 225 0.50 -9.02 -14.82
CA PHE A 225 0.87 -10.04 -13.82
C PHE A 225 -0.02 -11.28 -13.83
N GLN A 226 -0.97 -11.40 -14.75
CA GLN A 226 -1.81 -12.60 -14.86
C GLN A 226 -1.09 -13.72 -15.60
N GLU A 227 -1.55 -14.97 -15.44
CA GLU A 227 -0.90 -16.17 -15.98
C GLU A 227 -0.69 -16.14 -17.51
N ASN A 228 -1.63 -15.54 -18.24
CA ASN A 228 -1.58 -15.45 -19.71
C ASN A 228 -0.85 -14.20 -20.25
N SER A 229 -0.15 -13.46 -19.40
CA SER A 229 0.54 -12.25 -19.79
C SER A 229 1.77 -12.53 -20.66
N THR A 230 2.02 -11.65 -21.64
CA THR A 230 3.24 -11.66 -22.47
C THR A 230 4.45 -11.03 -21.76
N PHE A 231 4.26 -10.47 -20.56
CA PHE A 231 5.32 -9.85 -19.77
C PHE A 231 6.05 -10.89 -18.91
N SER A 232 7.37 -10.76 -18.84
CA SER A 232 8.15 -11.40 -17.79
C SER A 232 7.94 -10.64 -16.47
N GLN A 233 7.57 -11.36 -15.42
CA GLN A 233 7.09 -10.80 -14.17
C GLN A 233 8.18 -10.83 -13.09
N LEU A 234 8.40 -9.70 -12.41
CA LEU A 234 9.28 -9.60 -11.26
C LEU A 234 8.54 -9.06 -10.04
N LYS A 235 8.87 -9.62 -8.87
CA LYS A 235 8.46 -9.13 -7.56
C LYS A 235 9.71 -8.73 -6.76
N ILE A 236 9.72 -7.50 -6.23
CA ILE A 236 10.79 -6.97 -5.38
C ILE A 236 10.17 -6.42 -4.11
N THR A 237 10.43 -7.04 -2.99
CA THR A 237 9.94 -6.63 -1.67
C THR A 237 10.92 -5.70 -0.98
N SER A 238 10.52 -5.08 0.14
CA SER A 238 11.46 -4.36 1.01
C SER A 238 12.57 -5.26 1.55
N PHE A 239 12.27 -6.54 1.78
CA PHE A 239 13.22 -7.53 2.30
C PHE A 239 14.27 -7.98 1.28
N ASP A 240 14.12 -7.65 0.00
CA ASP A 240 15.17 -7.87 -1.01
C ASP A 240 16.27 -6.78 -0.97
N SER A 241 16.07 -5.71 -0.21
CA SER A 241 17.04 -4.62 -0.05
C SER A 241 18.26 -5.07 0.77
N PRO A 242 19.49 -4.57 0.46
CA PRO A 242 20.68 -4.81 1.27
C PRO A 242 20.52 -4.44 2.74
N ASN A 243 19.71 -3.42 3.03
CA ASN A 243 19.42 -3.00 4.41
C ASN A 243 18.74 -4.09 5.25
N PHE A 244 18.18 -5.10 4.61
CA PHE A 244 17.58 -6.29 5.26
C PHE A 244 18.44 -7.53 5.06
N THR A 245 18.93 -7.75 3.82
CA THR A 245 19.65 -8.98 3.49
C THR A 245 21.03 -9.08 4.15
N GLU A 246 21.74 -7.96 4.31
CA GLU A 246 23.06 -7.96 4.95
C GLU A 246 22.97 -8.15 6.48
N PRO A 247 22.08 -7.45 7.21
CA PRO A 247 21.86 -7.79 8.62
C PRO A 247 21.15 -9.13 8.84
N GLY A 248 20.56 -9.73 7.78
CA GLY A 248 19.81 -10.99 7.86
C GLY A 248 18.45 -10.84 8.53
N ILE A 249 17.77 -9.69 8.34
CA ILE A 249 16.46 -9.39 8.91
C ILE A 249 15.35 -9.88 7.96
N THR A 250 14.42 -10.68 8.50
CA THR A 250 13.27 -11.21 7.77
C THR A 250 11.95 -10.65 8.31
N LEU A 251 10.84 -10.96 7.62
CA LEU A 251 9.50 -10.63 8.09
C LEU A 251 9.19 -11.36 9.40
N GLU A 252 9.58 -12.63 9.50
CA GLU A 252 9.39 -13.44 10.69
C GLU A 252 10.09 -12.83 11.91
N ASP A 253 11.29 -12.27 11.75
CA ASP A 253 11.99 -11.56 12.83
C ASP A 253 11.20 -10.37 13.36
N MET A 254 10.50 -9.65 12.46
CA MET A 254 9.69 -8.51 12.83
C MET A 254 8.38 -8.92 13.50
N LEU A 255 7.75 -10.01 13.02
CA LEU A 255 6.53 -10.55 13.61
C LEU A 255 6.79 -11.25 14.94
N ALA A 256 7.90 -11.97 15.06
CA ALA A 256 8.32 -12.65 16.29
C ALA A 256 8.72 -11.68 17.42
N SER A 257 8.85 -10.40 17.13
CA SER A 257 9.19 -9.38 18.13
C SER A 257 8.14 -9.20 19.24
N GLU A 258 6.98 -9.84 19.12
CA GLU A 258 5.98 -9.94 20.19
C GLU A 258 6.37 -10.96 21.28
N LYS A 259 6.98 -12.09 20.91
CA LYS A 259 7.38 -13.16 21.84
C LYS A 259 8.82 -12.99 22.35
N GLU A 260 9.71 -12.51 21.50
CA GLU A 260 11.07 -12.09 21.83
C GLU A 260 11.26 -10.63 21.41
N PRO A 261 10.89 -9.66 22.24
CA PRO A 261 10.95 -8.25 21.85
C PRO A 261 12.34 -7.92 21.32
N ASN A 262 12.36 -7.38 20.09
CA ASN A 262 13.57 -6.87 19.43
C ASN A 262 14.48 -7.89 18.71
N ASN A 263 13.97 -9.04 18.22
CA ASN A 263 14.83 -9.96 17.47
C ASN A 263 15.49 -9.28 16.24
N TRP A 264 14.70 -8.53 15.44
CA TRP A 264 15.23 -7.79 14.31
C TRP A 264 16.17 -6.64 14.74
N ARG A 265 15.91 -5.99 15.88
CA ARG A 265 16.79 -4.92 16.42
C ARG A 265 18.11 -5.49 16.91
N LYS A 266 18.13 -6.68 17.54
CA LYS A 266 19.38 -7.37 17.90
C LYS A 266 20.26 -7.68 16.69
N LYS A 267 19.65 -8.13 15.58
CA LYS A 267 20.38 -8.36 14.32
C LYS A 267 20.92 -7.05 13.75
N LEU A 268 20.14 -5.99 13.80
CA LEU A 268 20.52 -4.66 13.35
C LEU A 268 21.63 -4.06 14.20
N ASP A 269 21.51 -4.13 15.53
CA ASP A 269 22.56 -3.71 16.48
C ASP A 269 23.88 -4.45 16.24
N LYS A 270 23.81 -5.77 16.03
CA LYS A 270 25.01 -6.56 15.71
C LYS A 270 25.67 -6.12 14.41
N TYR A 271 24.87 -5.78 13.40
CA TYR A 271 25.39 -5.31 12.10
C TYR A 271 25.97 -3.91 12.18
N CYS A 272 25.26 -2.99 12.83
CA CYS A 272 25.63 -1.57 12.92
C CYS A 272 26.59 -1.24 14.07
N GLY A 273 26.83 -2.16 15.01
CA GLY A 273 27.62 -1.91 16.22
C GLY A 273 26.90 -0.99 17.23
N THR A 274 25.56 -0.99 17.23
CA THR A 274 24.71 -0.14 18.11
C THR A 274 24.10 -0.96 19.25
N ASN A 275 23.38 -0.31 20.16
CA ASN A 275 22.72 -0.96 21.29
C ASN A 275 21.36 -0.32 21.58
N TYR A 276 20.30 -0.87 21.02
CA TYR A 276 18.92 -0.39 21.20
C TYR A 276 18.47 -0.41 22.67
N LYS A 277 18.83 -1.46 23.42
CA LYS A 277 18.43 -1.59 24.82
C LYS A 277 18.97 -0.44 25.69
N ASN A 278 20.22 -0.06 25.47
CA ASN A 278 20.80 1.10 26.16
C ASN A 278 20.14 2.41 25.72
N ALA A 279 19.82 2.55 24.43
CA ALA A 279 19.15 3.76 23.93
C ALA A 279 17.76 3.93 24.55
N VAL A 280 17.01 2.86 24.76
CA VAL A 280 15.73 2.90 25.48
C VAL A 280 15.91 3.29 26.94
N LEU A 281 16.89 2.70 27.63
CA LEU A 281 17.15 3.01 29.06
C LEU A 281 17.54 4.47 29.31
N ASN A 282 18.17 5.11 28.31
CA ASN A 282 18.68 6.48 28.40
C ASN A 282 17.78 7.50 27.69
N ASP A 283 16.62 7.10 27.16
CA ASP A 283 15.74 7.95 26.34
C ASP A 283 16.43 8.51 25.07
N GLU A 284 17.30 7.70 24.47
CA GLU A 284 18.15 8.07 23.31
C GLU A 284 17.76 7.31 22.03
N VAL A 285 16.51 6.91 21.87
CA VAL A 285 16.05 6.09 20.71
C VAL A 285 16.28 6.82 19.37
N ASP A 286 16.05 8.11 19.32
CA ASP A 286 16.28 8.90 18.11
C ASP A 286 17.77 8.96 17.72
N LEU A 287 18.67 9.00 18.71
CA LEU A 287 20.12 8.94 18.48
C LEU A 287 20.53 7.58 17.92
N TRP A 288 19.98 6.50 18.49
CA TRP A 288 20.18 5.14 17.98
C TRP A 288 19.70 4.99 16.53
N GLU A 289 18.50 5.47 16.20
CA GLU A 289 17.99 5.42 14.83
C GLU A 289 18.89 6.17 13.84
N ASN A 290 19.38 7.33 14.22
CA ASN A 290 20.26 8.13 13.39
C ASN A 290 21.62 7.44 13.20
N GLU A 291 22.16 6.80 14.23
CA GLU A 291 23.40 6.06 14.14
C GLU A 291 23.25 4.81 13.27
N VAL A 292 22.16 4.04 13.46
CA VAL A 292 21.82 2.90 12.58
C VAL A 292 21.78 3.33 11.11
N LYS A 293 21.10 4.43 10.78
CA LYS A 293 20.97 4.92 9.39
C LYS A 293 22.32 5.23 8.74
N LYS A 294 23.33 5.66 9.51
CA LYS A 294 24.68 5.91 8.99
C LYS A 294 25.43 4.64 8.58
N HIS A 295 25.12 3.52 9.25
CA HIS A 295 25.81 2.24 9.03
C HIS A 295 25.06 1.30 8.08
N LEU A 296 23.85 1.65 7.64
CA LEU A 296 23.13 0.86 6.66
C LEU A 296 23.80 0.90 5.28
N PRO A 297 23.79 -0.20 4.51
CA PRO A 297 24.40 -0.29 3.20
C PRO A 297 23.91 0.79 2.21
N LEU A 298 22.63 1.16 2.32
CA LEU A 298 21.98 2.15 1.47
C LEU A 298 21.08 3.07 2.31
N ALA A 299 21.61 4.23 2.68
CA ALA A 299 20.92 5.19 3.56
C ALA A 299 19.63 5.78 2.96
N VAL A 300 19.54 5.85 1.62
CA VAL A 300 18.44 6.53 0.89
C VAL A 300 17.29 5.62 0.47
N ILE A 301 17.36 4.34 0.79
CA ILE A 301 16.28 3.38 0.49
C ILE A 301 15.59 2.89 1.76
N THR A 302 14.51 2.13 1.56
CA THR A 302 13.74 1.54 2.67
C THR A 302 14.65 0.78 3.65
N ASN A 303 14.39 0.93 4.93
CA ASN A 303 15.19 0.37 6.02
C ASN A 303 14.31 -0.36 7.05
N PRO A 304 14.90 -1.21 7.92
CA PRO A 304 14.14 -1.99 8.89
C PRO A 304 13.27 -1.17 9.84
N ILE A 305 13.73 0.01 10.27
CA ILE A 305 12.98 0.89 11.17
C ILE A 305 11.70 1.40 10.50
N SER A 306 11.81 1.87 9.24
CA SER A 306 10.66 2.38 8.49
C SER A 306 9.63 1.30 8.19
N VAL A 307 10.08 0.09 7.86
CA VAL A 307 9.19 -1.07 7.61
C VAL A 307 8.50 -1.52 8.88
N TYR A 308 9.22 -1.56 10.00
CA TYR A 308 8.64 -1.92 11.29
C TYR A 308 7.54 -0.92 11.72
N ARG A 309 7.75 0.39 11.53
CA ARG A 309 6.73 1.41 11.78
C ARG A 309 5.48 1.23 10.90
N ILE A 310 5.64 0.75 9.65
CA ILE A 310 4.47 0.40 8.81
C ILE A 310 3.76 -0.82 9.41
N LEU A 311 4.51 -1.84 9.84
CA LEU A 311 3.96 -3.05 10.44
C LEU A 311 3.19 -2.74 11.75
N GLU A 312 3.73 -1.88 12.61
CA GLU A 312 3.04 -1.38 13.81
C GLU A 312 1.71 -0.72 13.47
N ARG A 313 1.70 0.24 12.51
CA ARG A 313 0.46 0.89 12.08
C ARG A 313 -0.56 -0.08 11.49
N CYS A 314 -0.10 -1.18 10.94
CA CYS A 314 -0.95 -2.26 10.45
C CYS A 314 -1.37 -3.26 11.54
N GLY A 315 -1.15 -2.95 12.83
CA GLY A 315 -1.47 -3.85 13.94
C GLY A 315 -0.74 -5.19 13.87
N PHE A 316 0.49 -5.19 13.38
CA PHE A 316 1.31 -6.40 13.12
C PHE A 316 0.66 -7.41 12.16
N ASN A 317 -0.29 -6.95 11.36
CA ASN A 317 -0.93 -7.76 10.32
C ASN A 317 -0.29 -7.49 8.96
N PRO A 318 0.53 -8.41 8.41
CA PRO A 318 1.16 -8.24 7.11
C PRO A 318 0.17 -8.31 5.93
N ASP A 319 -1.06 -8.78 6.15
CA ASP A 319 -2.14 -8.82 5.15
C ASP A 319 -2.87 -7.48 5.02
N GLN A 320 -2.64 -6.54 5.94
CA GLN A 320 -3.16 -5.19 5.81
C GLN A 320 -2.69 -4.53 4.51
N TYR A 321 -3.62 -3.83 3.86
CA TYR A 321 -3.40 -3.21 2.55
C TYR A 321 -2.09 -2.42 2.46
N GLU A 322 -1.79 -1.58 3.46
CA GLU A 322 -0.59 -0.74 3.44
C GLU A 322 0.69 -1.58 3.46
N PHE A 323 0.78 -2.58 4.33
CA PHE A 323 1.96 -3.44 4.43
C PHE A 323 2.09 -4.33 3.19
N LYS A 324 0.99 -4.96 2.78
CA LYS A 324 0.92 -5.84 1.61
C LYS A 324 1.39 -5.13 0.32
N THR A 325 0.89 -3.92 0.09
CA THR A 325 1.22 -3.19 -1.15
C THR A 325 2.56 -2.46 -1.10
N ARG A 326 2.91 -1.83 0.03
CA ARG A 326 4.09 -0.97 0.13
C ARG A 326 5.37 -1.70 0.52
N VAL A 327 5.24 -2.84 1.24
CA VAL A 327 6.38 -3.61 1.77
C VAL A 327 6.55 -4.92 1.03
N LEU A 328 5.48 -5.71 0.88
CA LEU A 328 5.52 -7.04 0.27
C LEU A 328 5.38 -7.02 -1.26
N ALA A 329 5.03 -5.89 -1.85
CA ALA A 329 4.75 -5.75 -3.28
C ALA A 329 3.74 -6.82 -3.76
N GLU A 330 2.66 -7.00 -3.02
CA GLU A 330 1.58 -7.92 -3.35
C GLU A 330 0.32 -7.14 -3.70
N PHE A 331 -0.38 -7.60 -4.72
CA PHE A 331 -1.69 -7.05 -5.03
C PHE A 331 -2.66 -7.40 -3.91
N PRO A 332 -3.51 -6.46 -3.48
CA PRO A 332 -4.53 -6.75 -2.49
C PRO A 332 -5.51 -7.78 -3.05
N THR A 333 -5.91 -8.72 -2.22
CA THR A 333 -6.93 -9.71 -2.55
C THR A 333 -8.31 -9.04 -2.44
N GLY A 334 -8.93 -8.71 -3.58
CA GLY A 334 -10.18 -7.96 -3.66
C GLY A 334 -9.95 -6.46 -3.96
N GLY A 335 -10.64 -5.95 -4.96
CA GLY A 335 -10.39 -4.67 -5.58
C GLY A 335 -10.21 -3.47 -4.65
N GLY A 336 -9.03 -2.91 -4.63
CA GLY A 336 -8.77 -1.61 -4.06
C GLY A 336 -8.52 -1.58 -2.55
N ARG A 337 -8.67 -0.42 -1.96
CA ARG A 337 -8.51 -0.13 -0.51
C ARG A 337 -9.68 -0.65 0.32
N MET A 338 -9.99 -1.94 0.24
CA MET A 338 -11.04 -2.54 1.06
C MET A 338 -10.67 -2.45 2.54
N VAL A 339 -11.64 -2.22 3.39
CA VAL A 339 -11.43 -2.21 4.84
C VAL A 339 -11.28 -3.63 5.36
N ILE A 340 -12.12 -4.55 4.87
CA ILE A 340 -12.12 -5.96 5.25
C ILE A 340 -11.68 -6.79 4.05
N ASP A 341 -10.65 -7.62 4.25
CA ASP A 341 -10.14 -8.55 3.24
C ASP A 341 -11.06 -9.78 3.11
N SER A 342 -11.23 -10.27 1.88
CA SER A 342 -12.10 -11.43 1.63
C SER A 342 -11.61 -12.71 2.31
N GLN A 343 -10.29 -12.88 2.45
CA GLN A 343 -9.72 -14.06 3.09
C GLN A 343 -9.99 -14.05 4.61
N MET A 344 -9.87 -12.87 5.26
CA MET A 344 -10.22 -12.72 6.67
C MET A 344 -11.69 -13.06 6.90
N LEU A 345 -12.57 -12.55 6.04
CA LEU A 345 -14.01 -12.81 6.11
C LEU A 345 -14.35 -14.28 5.87
N ASP A 346 -13.76 -14.91 4.85
CA ASP A 346 -13.98 -16.34 4.57
C ASP A 346 -13.42 -17.21 5.71
N THR A 347 -12.34 -16.83 6.36
CA THR A 347 -11.81 -17.49 7.56
C THR A 347 -12.80 -17.40 8.73
N SER A 348 -13.37 -16.22 8.99
CA SER A 348 -14.40 -16.00 10.01
C SER A 348 -15.64 -16.90 9.76
N PHE A 349 -16.13 -16.96 8.53
CA PHE A 349 -17.27 -17.81 8.15
C PHE A 349 -16.95 -19.32 8.28
N ASN A 350 -15.76 -19.75 7.88
CA ASN A 350 -15.36 -21.17 7.93
C ASN A 350 -15.20 -21.66 9.36
N ASN A 351 -14.71 -20.80 10.24
CA ASN A 351 -14.48 -21.13 11.66
C ASN A 351 -15.72 -20.95 12.54
N TYR A 352 -16.84 -20.47 12.02
CA TYR A 352 -18.05 -20.15 12.78
C TYR A 352 -18.56 -21.31 13.63
N SER A 353 -18.48 -22.53 13.14
CA SER A 353 -18.94 -23.76 13.83
C SER A 353 -17.82 -24.48 14.58
N ASN A 354 -16.57 -23.97 14.55
CA ASN A 354 -15.47 -24.60 15.23
C ASN A 354 -15.42 -24.16 16.71
N PRO A 355 -15.65 -25.09 17.68
CA PRO A 355 -15.65 -24.74 19.11
C PRO A 355 -14.29 -24.21 19.60
N GLU A 356 -13.17 -24.64 18.97
CA GLU A 356 -11.83 -24.21 19.35
C GLU A 356 -11.58 -22.73 18.99
N CYS A 357 -12.32 -22.18 18.03
CA CYS A 357 -12.23 -20.78 17.62
C CYS A 357 -13.15 -19.86 18.43
N PHE A 358 -14.09 -20.41 19.19
CA PHE A 358 -14.97 -19.65 20.06
C PHE A 358 -14.25 -19.23 21.34
N GLU A 359 -14.50 -18.00 21.77
CA GLU A 359 -14.03 -17.42 23.01
C GLU A 359 -15.21 -16.68 23.67
N ASP A 360 -15.59 -17.16 24.85
CA ASP A 360 -16.66 -16.53 25.65
C ASP A 360 -16.01 -15.58 26.65
N ASP A 361 -16.16 -14.28 26.42
CA ASP A 361 -15.71 -13.23 27.36
C ASP A 361 -16.74 -12.91 28.45
N GLY A 362 -17.85 -13.68 28.50
CA GLY A 362 -18.96 -13.46 29.41
C GLY A 362 -19.87 -12.30 29.02
N VAL A 363 -19.59 -11.64 27.89
CA VAL A 363 -20.37 -10.48 27.43
C VAL A 363 -21.28 -10.87 26.26
N THR A 364 -22.57 -10.56 26.41
CA THR A 364 -23.54 -10.59 25.31
C THR A 364 -23.94 -9.17 24.97
N ALA A 365 -23.66 -8.73 23.75
CA ALA A 365 -23.91 -7.39 23.28
C ALA A 365 -24.81 -7.37 22.06
N MET A 366 -25.75 -6.42 22.04
CA MET A 366 -26.65 -6.20 20.91
C MET A 366 -26.17 -4.96 20.12
N GLY A 367 -26.13 -5.07 18.80
CA GLY A 367 -25.92 -3.95 17.87
C GLY A 367 -27.15 -3.71 17.04
N VAL A 368 -27.63 -2.48 16.97
CA VAL A 368 -28.91 -2.13 16.33
C VAL A 368 -28.70 -1.00 15.32
N ASP A 369 -28.98 -1.28 14.05
CA ASP A 369 -29.07 -0.28 12.98
C ASP A 369 -30.55 -0.03 12.67
N ILE A 370 -30.99 1.24 12.75
CA ILE A 370 -32.41 1.60 12.69
C ILE A 370 -32.72 2.33 11.39
N SER A 371 -33.68 1.80 10.64
CA SER A 371 -34.28 2.48 9.50
C SER A 371 -35.66 3.05 9.85
N ALA A 372 -36.13 3.97 8.99
CA ALA A 372 -37.49 4.53 9.14
C ALA A 372 -38.62 3.50 8.90
N GLY A 373 -38.31 2.24 8.56
CA GLY A 373 -39.29 1.22 8.25
C GLY A 373 -40.16 1.51 7.01
N LEU A 374 -39.76 2.51 6.23
CA LEU A 374 -40.46 2.97 5.03
C LEU A 374 -39.66 2.61 3.77
N GLY A 375 -40.28 1.89 2.86
CA GLY A 375 -39.68 1.58 1.57
C GLY A 375 -38.81 0.32 1.56
N ARG A 376 -37.54 0.42 1.12
CA ARG A 376 -36.63 -0.72 0.91
C ARG A 376 -35.56 -0.89 2.00
N ASP A 377 -35.55 -0.04 3.00
CA ASP A 377 -34.55 -0.06 4.06
C ASP A 377 -35.03 -0.89 5.24
N PHE A 378 -34.16 -1.70 5.80
CA PHE A 378 -34.46 -2.62 6.90
C PHE A 378 -33.79 -2.11 8.18
N SER A 379 -34.45 -2.28 9.33
CA SER A 379 -33.82 -2.22 10.62
C SER A 379 -33.16 -3.57 10.92
N THR A 380 -31.99 -3.57 11.53
CA THR A 380 -31.23 -4.81 11.73
C THR A 380 -30.77 -4.96 13.16
N ILE A 381 -30.84 -6.17 13.69
CA ILE A 381 -30.31 -6.54 15.01
C ILE A 381 -29.23 -7.61 14.84
N ALA A 382 -28.07 -7.36 15.41
CA ALA A 382 -27.00 -8.33 15.57
C ALA A 382 -26.73 -8.54 17.06
N ILE A 383 -26.61 -9.79 17.52
CA ILE A 383 -26.24 -10.10 18.90
C ILE A 383 -24.97 -10.93 18.88
N ARG A 384 -23.94 -10.49 19.63
CA ARG A 384 -22.73 -11.26 19.86
C ARG A 384 -22.70 -11.87 21.25
N ARG A 385 -22.03 -13.00 21.39
CA ARG A 385 -21.53 -13.53 22.67
C ARG A 385 -20.07 -13.82 22.52
N GLY A 386 -19.24 -13.21 23.35
CA GLY A 386 -17.80 -13.28 23.18
C GLY A 386 -17.38 -12.78 21.79
N ASN A 387 -16.56 -13.55 21.10
CA ASN A 387 -16.09 -13.24 19.75
C ASN A 387 -17.06 -13.69 18.63
N LYS A 388 -18.29 -14.12 18.94
CA LYS A 388 -19.19 -14.76 17.96
C LYS A 388 -20.54 -14.05 17.83
N ILE A 389 -20.98 -13.77 16.60
CA ILE A 389 -22.37 -13.37 16.31
C ILE A 389 -23.27 -14.59 16.45
N ILE A 390 -24.17 -14.54 17.40
CA ILE A 390 -25.13 -15.62 17.70
C ILE A 390 -26.52 -15.37 17.12
N TYR A 391 -26.85 -14.12 16.81
CA TYR A 391 -28.09 -13.71 16.16
C TYR A 391 -27.83 -12.59 15.16
N LEU A 392 -28.52 -12.65 13.99
CA LEU A 392 -28.43 -11.62 12.96
C LEU A 392 -29.66 -11.67 12.07
N GLU A 393 -30.52 -10.64 12.13
CA GLU A 393 -31.75 -10.59 11.37
C GLU A 393 -32.14 -9.17 10.96
N GLU A 394 -32.80 -9.06 9.80
CA GLU A 394 -33.36 -7.81 9.25
C GLU A 394 -34.85 -7.75 9.44
N PHE A 395 -35.36 -6.58 9.80
CA PHE A 395 -36.78 -6.36 10.10
C PHE A 395 -37.34 -5.23 9.25
N GLN A 396 -38.54 -5.41 8.76
CA GLN A 396 -39.32 -4.37 8.09
C GLN A 396 -40.54 -4.04 8.97
N LEU A 397 -40.28 -3.50 10.16
CA LEU A 397 -41.23 -3.14 11.18
C LEU A 397 -41.32 -1.62 11.33
N LYS A 398 -42.48 -1.12 11.81
CA LYS A 398 -42.59 0.27 12.25
C LYS A 398 -41.86 0.47 13.58
N ALA A 399 -41.45 1.72 13.86
CA ALA A 399 -40.65 2.01 15.03
C ALA A 399 -41.16 1.40 16.34
N PRO A 400 -42.46 1.49 16.74
CA PRO A 400 -42.92 0.90 17.99
C PRO A 400 -42.86 -0.63 18.02
N GLU A 401 -43.12 -1.29 16.89
CA GLU A 401 -43.02 -2.76 16.78
C GLU A 401 -41.54 -3.19 16.84
N PHE A 402 -40.62 -2.38 16.28
CA PHE A 402 -39.20 -2.66 16.32
C PHE A 402 -38.61 -2.41 17.72
N GLU A 403 -39.07 -1.38 18.44
CA GLU A 403 -38.70 -1.13 19.84
C GLU A 403 -39.09 -2.32 20.74
N GLN A 404 -40.30 -2.86 20.57
CA GLN A 404 -40.72 -4.07 21.26
C GLN A 404 -39.78 -5.24 20.92
N LYS A 405 -39.42 -5.41 19.64
CA LYS A 405 -38.53 -6.49 19.18
C LYS A 405 -37.13 -6.37 19.78
N ILE A 406 -36.58 -5.17 19.88
CA ILE A 406 -35.31 -4.91 20.58
C ILE A 406 -35.39 -5.40 22.03
N ARG A 407 -36.47 -5.05 22.77
CA ARG A 407 -36.65 -5.43 24.16
C ARG A 407 -36.81 -6.94 24.34
N GLU A 408 -37.61 -7.60 23.48
CA GLU A 408 -37.78 -9.04 23.48
C GLU A 408 -36.45 -9.78 23.31
N LEU A 409 -35.69 -9.45 22.28
CA LEU A 409 -34.40 -10.08 21.99
C LEU A 409 -33.32 -9.75 23.05
N TYR A 410 -33.34 -8.53 23.61
CA TYR A 410 -32.43 -8.15 24.68
C TYR A 410 -32.61 -9.05 25.92
N GLN A 411 -33.87 -9.34 26.29
CA GLN A 411 -34.19 -10.21 27.40
C GLN A 411 -33.96 -11.68 27.08
N GLU A 412 -34.38 -12.15 25.89
CA GLU A 412 -34.25 -13.53 25.44
C GLU A 412 -32.77 -13.98 25.44
N TYR A 413 -31.87 -13.12 24.92
CA TYR A 413 -30.45 -13.43 24.85
C TYR A 413 -29.66 -12.95 26.10
N SER A 414 -30.33 -12.37 27.10
CA SER A 414 -29.74 -11.85 28.31
C SER A 414 -28.57 -10.90 28.00
N CYS A 415 -28.81 -9.92 27.11
CA CYS A 415 -27.79 -8.99 26.70
C CYS A 415 -27.32 -8.10 27.86
N ASN A 416 -26.04 -7.82 27.96
CA ASN A 416 -25.46 -6.92 28.94
C ASN A 416 -25.71 -5.47 28.56
N TYR A 417 -25.64 -5.14 27.26
CA TYR A 417 -25.91 -3.82 26.72
C TYR A 417 -26.36 -3.86 25.26
N CYS A 418 -26.93 -2.75 24.80
CA CYS A 418 -27.36 -2.51 23.44
C CYS A 418 -26.64 -1.28 22.88
N ASN A 419 -25.86 -1.45 21.82
CA ASN A 419 -25.28 -0.36 21.04
C ASN A 419 -26.26 0.04 19.95
N LEU A 420 -26.77 1.25 20.01
CA LEU A 420 -27.84 1.74 19.15
C LEU A 420 -27.38 2.97 18.38
N GLU A 421 -27.57 2.99 17.05
CA GLU A 421 -27.30 4.17 16.25
C GLU A 421 -28.29 5.29 16.60
N ARG A 422 -27.74 6.44 17.04
CA ARG A 422 -28.55 7.60 17.47
C ARG A 422 -28.85 8.58 16.33
N ASP A 423 -28.31 8.37 15.14
CA ASP A 423 -28.54 9.27 14.02
C ASP A 423 -29.95 9.10 13.44
N GLY A 424 -30.60 10.20 13.05
CA GLY A 424 -31.91 10.19 12.40
C GLY A 424 -33.05 9.60 13.25
N VAL A 425 -33.70 8.55 12.74
CA VAL A 425 -34.82 7.86 13.44
C VAL A 425 -34.38 7.19 14.73
N GLY A 426 -33.12 6.79 14.82
CA GLY A 426 -32.56 6.17 16.02
C GLY A 426 -32.66 7.04 17.28
N ALA A 427 -32.63 8.37 17.12
CA ALA A 427 -32.80 9.29 18.25
C ALA A 427 -34.19 9.17 18.90
N ILE A 428 -35.25 9.00 18.12
CA ILE A 428 -36.60 8.85 18.63
C ILE A 428 -36.77 7.49 19.34
N VAL A 429 -36.29 6.42 18.73
CA VAL A 429 -36.32 5.08 19.32
C VAL A 429 -35.51 5.04 20.63
N TYR A 430 -34.38 5.70 20.68
CA TYR A 430 -33.56 5.83 21.88
C TYR A 430 -34.32 6.48 23.03
N GLU A 431 -34.95 7.64 22.79
CA GLU A 431 -35.71 8.37 23.82
C GLU A 431 -36.88 7.50 24.36
N HIS A 432 -37.60 6.80 23.47
CA HIS A 432 -38.68 5.89 23.91
C HIS A 432 -38.17 4.70 24.72
N LEU A 433 -37.05 4.09 24.28
CA LEU A 433 -36.48 2.95 25.01
C LEU A 433 -35.97 3.34 26.41
N LEU A 434 -35.53 4.57 26.62
CA LEU A 434 -35.12 5.08 27.93
C LEU A 434 -36.31 5.12 28.92
N GLU A 435 -37.54 5.36 28.44
CA GLU A 435 -38.73 5.40 29.30
C GLU A 435 -39.01 4.07 29.99
N TYR A 436 -38.61 2.95 29.36
CA TYR A 436 -38.86 1.61 29.93
C TYR A 436 -37.83 1.21 30.99
N ASN A 437 -36.63 1.79 30.97
CA ASN A 437 -35.57 1.56 31.96
C ASN A 437 -35.20 0.08 32.21
N ASP A 438 -35.36 -0.76 31.19
CA ASP A 438 -35.13 -2.21 31.24
C ASP A 438 -34.00 -2.69 30.31
N ILE A 439 -33.37 -1.77 29.60
CA ILE A 439 -32.25 -2.01 28.69
C ILE A 439 -31.12 -1.01 28.99
N PHE A 440 -29.88 -1.50 29.07
CA PHE A 440 -28.72 -0.63 29.11
C PHE A 440 -28.32 -0.27 27.67
N ILE A 441 -28.43 1.02 27.32
CA ILE A 441 -28.22 1.50 25.94
C ILE A 441 -27.02 2.39 25.86
N ASN A 442 -26.06 2.03 25.00
CA ASN A 442 -25.01 2.91 24.52
C ASN A 442 -25.39 3.50 23.17
N THR A 443 -25.19 4.78 22.98
CA THR A 443 -25.48 5.43 21.72
C THR A 443 -24.25 5.54 20.84
N ILE A 444 -24.42 5.23 19.57
CA ILE A 444 -23.41 5.42 18.51
C ILE A 444 -23.86 6.58 17.62
N VAL A 445 -22.98 7.57 17.47
CA VAL A 445 -23.14 8.67 16.53
C VAL A 445 -22.13 8.48 15.42
N SER A 446 -22.57 7.89 14.32
CA SER A 446 -21.69 7.48 13.18
C SER A 446 -20.87 8.64 12.59
N GLY A 447 -21.43 9.84 12.58
CA GLY A 447 -20.78 11.08 12.16
C GLY A 447 -19.90 11.75 13.22
N GLY A 448 -19.92 11.27 14.47
CA GLY A 448 -19.23 11.85 15.63
C GLY A 448 -17.72 11.64 15.62
N ALA A 449 -17.08 12.11 16.70
CA ALA A 449 -15.65 11.92 16.90
C ALA A 449 -15.32 10.43 17.11
N PRO A 450 -14.22 9.91 16.52
CA PRO A 450 -13.83 8.52 16.69
C PRO A 450 -13.35 8.26 18.11
N GLY A 451 -13.72 7.09 18.64
CA GLY A 451 -13.26 6.66 19.95
C GLY A 451 -14.24 5.79 20.72
N ILE A 452 -13.85 5.47 21.94
CA ILE A 452 -14.65 4.76 22.92
C ILE A 452 -15.59 5.79 23.56
N PRO A 453 -16.92 5.58 23.55
CA PRO A 453 -17.84 6.45 24.26
C PRO A 453 -17.59 6.40 25.77
N GLU A 454 -17.60 7.57 26.43
CA GLU A 454 -17.48 7.68 27.90
C GLU A 454 -16.28 6.87 28.46
N PRO A 455 -15.03 7.26 28.13
CA PRO A 455 -13.86 6.53 28.59
C PRO A 455 -13.79 6.43 30.11
N MET A 456 -13.44 5.24 30.63
CA MET A 456 -13.40 4.97 32.06
C MET A 456 -12.13 5.44 32.75
N ASP A 457 -11.04 5.55 32.02
CA ASP A 457 -9.74 5.88 32.58
C ASP A 457 -8.87 6.72 31.61
N SER A 458 -7.73 7.16 32.12
CA SER A 458 -6.77 7.95 31.35
C SER A 458 -6.17 7.20 30.16
N ILE A 459 -6.19 5.88 30.16
CA ILE A 459 -5.68 5.04 29.06
C ILE A 459 -6.66 5.10 27.90
N GLU A 460 -7.95 4.93 28.16
CA GLU A 460 -9.00 5.06 27.14
C GLU A 460 -9.10 6.49 26.60
N GLU A 461 -8.88 7.51 27.45
CA GLU A 461 -8.79 8.90 27.00
C GLU A 461 -7.61 9.11 26.05
N GLU A 462 -6.44 8.59 26.38
CA GLU A 462 -5.25 8.67 25.52
C GLU A 462 -5.46 7.92 24.19
N MET A 463 -6.08 6.75 24.24
CA MET A 463 -6.48 5.99 23.04
C MET A 463 -7.46 6.79 22.18
N ASN A 464 -8.44 7.46 22.78
CA ASN A 464 -9.38 8.31 22.06
C ASN A 464 -8.67 9.46 21.34
N GLU A 465 -7.67 10.09 21.98
CA GLU A 465 -6.86 11.11 21.31
C GLU A 465 -6.06 10.53 20.13
N GLN A 466 -5.62 9.30 20.22
CA GLN A 466 -4.95 8.61 19.11
C GLN A 466 -5.94 8.28 17.97
N TYR A 467 -7.12 7.76 18.29
CA TYR A 467 -8.17 7.49 17.28
C TYR A 467 -8.62 8.77 16.57
N LYS A 468 -8.76 9.89 17.28
CA LYS A 468 -9.06 11.21 16.69
C LYS A 468 -7.99 11.70 15.72
N LYS A 469 -6.71 11.34 15.93
CA LYS A 469 -5.62 11.63 14.98
C LYS A 469 -5.66 10.75 13.75
N GLU A 470 -6.07 9.48 13.89
CA GLU A 470 -6.00 8.46 12.85
C GLU A 470 -7.25 8.41 11.97
N TYR A 471 -8.45 8.49 12.54
CA TYR A 471 -9.73 8.34 11.84
C TYR A 471 -10.46 9.67 11.70
N HIS A 472 -11.29 9.77 10.64
CA HIS A 472 -12.04 11.00 10.38
C HIS A 472 -13.32 11.08 11.20
N ARG A 473 -14.07 9.95 11.34
CA ARG A 473 -15.36 9.84 12.03
C ARG A 473 -15.45 8.56 12.85
N GLN A 474 -16.44 8.47 13.75
CA GLN A 474 -16.73 7.25 14.52
C GLN A 474 -16.97 6.03 13.62
N ARG A 475 -17.74 6.19 12.54
CA ARG A 475 -17.98 5.11 11.58
C ARG A 475 -16.68 4.57 10.99
N ASP A 476 -15.74 5.42 10.66
CA ASP A 476 -14.45 5.01 10.08
C ASP A 476 -13.64 4.17 11.08
N PHE A 477 -13.64 4.57 12.34
CA PHE A 477 -13.04 3.81 13.44
C PHE A 477 -13.70 2.44 13.60
N LEU A 478 -15.04 2.36 13.64
CA LEU A 478 -15.77 1.09 13.84
C LEU A 478 -15.49 0.08 12.71
N TRP A 479 -15.40 0.51 11.46
CA TRP A 479 -15.04 -0.36 10.35
C TRP A 479 -13.63 -0.96 10.52
N PHE A 480 -12.66 -0.16 10.91
CA PHE A 480 -11.29 -0.64 11.16
C PHE A 480 -11.19 -1.47 12.45
N ASN A 481 -11.97 -1.15 13.47
CA ASN A 481 -12.10 -1.97 14.67
C ASN A 481 -12.58 -3.39 14.31
N LEU A 482 -13.64 -3.51 13.52
CA LEU A 482 -14.12 -4.82 13.07
C LEU A 482 -13.05 -5.57 12.26
N ALA A 483 -12.37 -4.90 11.33
CA ALA A 483 -11.28 -5.49 10.56
C ALA A 483 -10.14 -6.00 11.45
N ASN A 484 -9.76 -5.23 12.47
CA ASN A 484 -8.75 -5.63 13.45
C ASN A 484 -9.19 -6.87 14.24
N LEU A 485 -10.42 -6.90 14.72
CA LEU A 485 -10.99 -8.04 15.44
C LEU A 485 -11.15 -9.31 14.56
N MET A 486 -11.13 -9.18 13.24
CA MET A 486 -11.06 -10.31 12.30
C MET A 486 -9.62 -10.79 12.06
N SER A 487 -8.62 -10.01 12.41
CA SER A 487 -7.21 -10.31 12.16
C SER A 487 -6.63 -11.25 13.21
N PRO A 488 -6.12 -12.45 12.83
CA PRO A 488 -5.42 -13.32 13.77
C PRO A 488 -4.21 -12.65 14.42
N TYR A 489 -3.51 -11.78 13.69
CA TYR A 489 -2.34 -11.06 14.20
C TYR A 489 -2.72 -10.05 15.28
N TYR A 490 -3.79 -9.27 15.04
CA TYR A 490 -4.28 -8.33 16.02
C TYR A 490 -4.78 -9.05 17.29
N CYS A 491 -5.60 -10.09 17.11
CA CYS A 491 -6.15 -10.85 18.23
C CYS A 491 -5.06 -11.56 19.06
N ASN A 492 -4.06 -12.16 18.42
CA ASN A 492 -2.94 -12.78 19.13
C ASN A 492 -2.15 -11.76 19.97
N LYS A 493 -1.99 -10.52 19.46
CA LYS A 493 -1.30 -9.45 20.18
C LYS A 493 -2.06 -9.00 21.43
N HIS A 494 -3.39 -8.96 21.35
CA HIS A 494 -4.25 -8.46 22.43
C HIS A 494 -4.85 -9.57 23.28
N GLY A 495 -4.46 -10.84 23.06
CA GLY A 495 -4.87 -11.97 23.89
C GLY A 495 -6.24 -12.53 23.58
N GLY A 496 -6.80 -12.27 22.38
CA GLY A 496 -8.12 -12.76 21.98
C GLY A 496 -8.10 -13.66 20.73
N LYS A 497 -9.26 -14.14 20.33
CA LYS A 497 -9.46 -14.89 19.10
C LYS A 497 -10.23 -14.07 18.06
N PRO A 498 -9.96 -14.28 16.74
CA PRO A 498 -10.70 -13.61 15.68
C PRO A 498 -12.20 -13.83 15.79
N ILE A 499 -12.99 -12.82 15.41
CA ILE A 499 -14.43 -12.88 15.46
C ILE A 499 -15.00 -13.90 14.48
N LEU A 500 -16.13 -14.48 14.86
CA LEU A 500 -16.86 -15.52 14.14
C LEU A 500 -18.20 -14.96 13.64
N LEU A 501 -18.35 -14.92 12.32
CA LEU A 501 -19.55 -14.42 11.66
C LEU A 501 -20.32 -15.58 11.01
N PRO A 502 -21.68 -15.57 11.04
CA PRO A 502 -22.48 -16.56 10.35
C PRO A 502 -22.36 -16.38 8.83
N ARG A 503 -22.33 -17.49 8.08
CA ARG A 503 -22.26 -17.45 6.63
C ARG A 503 -23.55 -16.85 6.05
N ASN A 504 -23.45 -15.60 5.61
CA ASN A 504 -24.54 -14.85 5.01
C ASN A 504 -24.03 -14.10 3.78
N ASN A 505 -24.60 -14.38 2.60
CA ASN A 505 -24.13 -13.80 1.33
C ASN A 505 -24.41 -12.30 1.24
N LYS A 506 -25.45 -11.78 1.86
CA LYS A 506 -25.76 -10.35 1.90
C LYS A 506 -24.78 -9.62 2.79
N LEU A 507 -24.52 -10.13 4.00
CA LEU A 507 -23.48 -9.63 4.91
C LEU A 507 -22.11 -9.64 4.23
N LYS A 508 -21.75 -10.75 3.54
CA LYS A 508 -20.49 -10.84 2.80
C LYS A 508 -20.34 -9.71 1.79
N LYS A 509 -21.37 -9.45 0.97
CA LYS A 509 -21.36 -8.37 -0.02
C LYS A 509 -21.22 -6.99 0.65
N GLN A 510 -21.92 -6.76 1.75
CA GLN A 510 -21.88 -5.50 2.48
C GLN A 510 -20.51 -5.25 3.09
N LEU A 511 -19.93 -6.22 3.80
CA LEU A 511 -18.61 -6.09 4.42
C LEU A 511 -17.48 -5.91 3.41
N LEU A 512 -17.55 -6.57 2.25
CA LEU A 512 -16.55 -6.42 1.18
C LEU A 512 -16.73 -5.15 0.32
N SER A 513 -17.80 -4.38 0.51
CA SER A 513 -18.06 -3.19 -0.31
C SER A 513 -17.34 -1.93 0.17
N ALA A 514 -16.99 -1.89 1.45
CA ALA A 514 -16.40 -0.71 2.06
C ALA A 514 -14.93 -0.53 1.66
N THR A 515 -14.64 0.57 1.01
CA THR A 515 -13.27 1.00 0.70
C THR A 515 -12.91 2.26 1.50
N TRP A 516 -11.63 2.54 1.61
CA TRP A 516 -11.16 3.68 2.39
C TRP A 516 -10.16 4.55 1.61
N LYS A 517 -10.02 5.80 2.02
CA LYS A 517 -9.05 6.77 1.48
C LYS A 517 -8.47 7.62 2.62
N LYS A 518 -7.39 8.33 2.36
CA LYS A 518 -6.96 9.41 3.24
C LYS A 518 -7.75 10.68 2.92
N SER A 519 -8.25 11.35 3.96
CA SER A 519 -8.90 12.64 3.86
C SER A 519 -7.88 13.75 3.55
N SER A 520 -8.35 14.97 3.27
CA SER A 520 -7.51 16.15 3.10
C SER A 520 -6.64 16.46 4.34
N THR A 521 -7.08 16.02 5.52
CA THR A 521 -6.34 16.14 6.78
C THR A 521 -5.50 14.90 7.11
N ASN A 522 -5.24 14.04 6.11
CA ASN A 522 -4.47 12.78 6.23
C ASN A 522 -5.06 11.74 7.20
N LYS A 523 -6.32 11.89 7.61
CA LYS A 523 -7.03 10.89 8.42
C LYS A 523 -7.61 9.79 7.55
N THR A 524 -7.75 8.59 8.11
CA THR A 524 -8.40 7.46 7.46
C THR A 524 -9.91 7.71 7.38
N GLN A 525 -10.47 7.57 6.19
CA GLN A 525 -11.89 7.78 5.92
C GLN A 525 -12.43 6.64 5.08
N VAL A 526 -13.47 5.98 5.55
CA VAL A 526 -14.24 4.98 4.79
C VAL A 526 -15.22 5.68 3.86
N GLU A 527 -15.51 5.11 2.71
CA GLU A 527 -16.55 5.63 1.81
C GLU A 527 -17.88 5.85 2.55
N SER A 528 -18.61 6.88 2.13
CA SER A 528 -19.91 7.18 2.74
C SER A 528 -20.93 6.06 2.51
N LYS A 529 -21.93 5.95 3.41
CA LYS A 529 -23.07 5.00 3.22
C LYS A 529 -23.70 5.18 1.82
N GLU A 530 -23.80 6.41 1.32
CA GLU A 530 -24.37 6.70 -0.01
C GLU A 530 -23.53 6.18 -1.17
N GLU A 531 -22.19 6.34 -1.11
CA GLU A 531 -21.26 5.82 -2.12
C GLU A 531 -21.33 4.29 -2.16
N ILE A 532 -21.32 3.63 -0.99
CA ILE A 532 -21.45 2.17 -0.88
C ILE A 532 -22.83 1.71 -1.39
N ARG A 533 -23.91 2.38 -1.00
CA ARG A 533 -25.27 2.10 -1.47
C ARG A 533 -25.41 2.18 -3.00
N LYS A 534 -24.76 3.16 -3.63
CA LYS A 534 -24.74 3.27 -5.11
C LYS A 534 -24.06 2.07 -5.76
N LYS A 535 -23.01 1.53 -5.17
CA LYS A 535 -22.28 0.35 -5.65
C LYS A 535 -23.06 -0.96 -5.44
N LEU A 536 -23.66 -1.11 -4.26
CA LEU A 536 -24.38 -2.33 -3.86
C LEU A 536 -25.81 -2.40 -4.38
N GLY A 537 -26.43 -1.26 -4.65
CA GLY A 537 -27.88 -1.16 -4.90
C GLY A 537 -28.76 -1.34 -3.64
N THR A 538 -28.15 -1.54 -2.46
CA THR A 538 -28.80 -1.69 -1.15
C THR A 538 -28.00 -1.00 -0.06
N SER A 539 -28.62 -0.78 1.11
CA SER A 539 -27.95 -0.27 2.32
C SER A 539 -27.01 -1.31 2.95
N THR A 540 -26.16 -0.89 3.90
CA THR A 540 -25.20 -1.70 4.65
C THR A 540 -25.73 -2.18 6.01
N ASP A 541 -27.04 -2.31 6.17
CA ASP A 541 -27.74 -2.49 7.46
C ASP A 541 -27.21 -3.68 8.28
N LEU A 542 -26.97 -4.86 7.62
CA LEU A 542 -26.38 -6.03 8.30
C LEU A 542 -24.95 -5.76 8.78
N ALA A 543 -24.15 -5.10 7.95
CA ALA A 543 -22.76 -4.77 8.32
C ALA A 543 -22.74 -3.76 9.45
N ASP A 544 -23.57 -2.72 9.39
CA ASP A 544 -23.62 -1.67 10.42
C ASP A 544 -24.08 -2.25 11.77
N ALA A 545 -25.09 -3.13 11.82
CA ALA A 545 -25.49 -3.83 13.05
C ALA A 545 -24.36 -4.69 13.63
N VAL A 546 -23.59 -5.39 12.78
CA VAL A 546 -22.41 -6.15 13.23
C VAL A 546 -21.33 -5.22 13.74
N LEU A 547 -21.04 -4.08 13.07
CA LEU A 547 -20.11 -3.06 13.57
C LEU A 547 -20.49 -2.59 14.97
N PHE A 548 -21.78 -2.36 15.21
CA PHE A 548 -22.30 -1.90 16.50
C PHE A 548 -22.25 -3.00 17.57
N ALA A 549 -22.51 -4.26 17.24
CA ALA A 549 -22.37 -5.37 18.18
C ALA A 549 -20.94 -5.54 18.72
N PHE A 550 -19.93 -5.17 17.90
CA PHE A 550 -18.50 -5.20 18.27
C PHE A 550 -17.94 -3.82 18.57
N ALA A 551 -18.76 -2.77 18.67
CA ALA A 551 -18.29 -1.45 19.04
C ALA A 551 -17.76 -1.48 20.49
N PRO A 552 -16.61 -0.88 20.78
CA PRO A 552 -16.13 -0.75 22.14
C PRO A 552 -17.06 0.18 22.95
N VAL A 553 -17.22 -0.15 24.21
CA VAL A 553 -17.99 0.63 25.17
C VAL A 553 -17.09 1.01 26.33
N GLY A 554 -17.25 2.22 26.85
CA GLY A 554 -16.56 2.70 28.05
C GLY A 554 -17.22 2.12 29.31
N ASP A 555 -17.86 2.95 30.12
CA ASP A 555 -18.47 2.53 31.37
C ASP A 555 -19.68 1.60 31.16
N VAL A 556 -19.49 0.31 31.36
CA VAL A 556 -20.59 -0.62 31.62
C VAL A 556 -20.75 -0.69 33.13
N CYS A 557 -21.51 0.25 33.68
CA CYS A 557 -21.75 0.41 35.10
C CYS A 557 -21.75 -0.90 35.90
N ASN A 558 -20.85 -1.04 36.83
CA ASN A 558 -20.90 -1.88 38.05
C ASN A 558 -21.28 -3.37 37.91
N MET A 559 -21.09 -4.01 36.78
CA MET A 559 -21.04 -5.47 36.73
C MET A 559 -19.61 -5.93 36.90
N GLN A 560 -19.40 -6.90 37.79
CA GLN A 560 -18.13 -7.53 38.08
C GLN A 560 -17.32 -7.71 36.80
N LEU A 561 -16.35 -6.82 36.64
CA LEU A 561 -15.42 -6.76 35.53
C LEU A 561 -14.64 -8.06 35.45
N MET A 562 -15.06 -8.93 34.59
CA MET A 562 -14.12 -9.79 33.93
C MET A 562 -13.43 -8.95 32.87
N ASP A 563 -12.13 -8.94 32.97
CA ASP A 563 -11.11 -8.25 32.22
C ASP A 563 -11.52 -7.97 30.76
N CYS A 564 -12.08 -6.79 30.47
CA CYS A 564 -12.33 -6.27 29.13
C CYS A 564 -11.02 -5.99 28.36
N SER A 565 -9.91 -6.55 28.80
CA SER A 565 -8.57 -6.40 28.24
C SER A 565 -8.42 -6.89 26.79
N ILE A 566 -9.42 -7.57 26.25
CA ILE A 566 -9.49 -7.92 24.82
C ILE A 566 -9.71 -6.67 23.97
N PHE A 567 -10.37 -5.66 24.52
CA PHE A 567 -10.72 -4.41 23.84
C PHE A 567 -9.90 -3.21 24.34
N THR A 568 -9.14 -3.38 25.41
CA THR A 568 -8.23 -2.36 25.92
C THR A 568 -6.80 -2.73 25.58
N TYR A 569 -6.05 -1.79 25.04
CA TYR A 569 -4.60 -1.89 24.94
C TYR A 569 -4.02 -2.16 26.33
N LYS A 570 -3.58 -3.37 26.62
CA LYS A 570 -2.60 -3.51 27.68
C LYS A 570 -1.35 -2.80 27.20
N ASN A 571 -1.20 -1.56 27.65
CA ASN A 571 0.10 -0.94 27.64
C ASN A 571 1.01 -1.87 28.45
N THR A 572 1.73 -2.75 27.77
CA THR A 572 2.99 -3.18 28.33
C THR A 572 3.82 -1.90 28.37
N SER A 573 3.78 -1.27 29.55
CA SER A 573 4.74 -0.25 29.91
C SER A 573 6.11 -0.67 29.36
N TRP A 574 6.65 0.21 28.56
CA TRP A 574 8.04 0.17 28.16
C TRP A 574 8.90 0.30 29.42
N ASN A 575 9.25 -0.82 30.03
CA ASN A 575 10.35 -0.95 30.97
C ASN A 575 11.45 -1.81 30.35
#